data_f23387e55f6a03854e4b325cfdf59046
#
_entry.id   f23387e55f6a03854e4b325cfdf59046
#
_cell.length_a   1.000
_cell.length_b   1.000
_cell.length_c   1.000
_cell.angle_alpha   90.00
_cell.angle_beta   90.00
_cell.angle_gamma   90.00
#
_symmetry.space_group_name_H-M   'P 1'
#
loop_
_entity.id
_entity.type
_entity.pdbx_description
1 polymer ?
#
loop_
_entity_poly.entity_id
_entity_poly.type
_entity_poly.pdbx_seq_one_letter_code
_entity_poly.pdbx_strand_id
1 'polypeptide(L)'
;MRPEEFEIYITCVPGLEDELLNEIQELGCKNTKLTSGGVEIVGGWHDVWRTNYYLRGATKVLVRFASFRVVHLSQLDKRSHKLDWEKLLKFRKPFKVETVCRKSKIYHSKAASQRISKAISDKLDAKEDPNSMILVKARIASDLCTISLDSSGEGLHKRGYKTATGKAPIRETLAALFLRKMKFNGSQVVYDPMCGSGTIVIEAAEIALGLPAGRQRNFAFMELPSFKKNEYKELTKVEPKKNKLKFYGSDRDTGAILNSIKNAKKANVETICRFETSSISGTTPPTQEPGIVLVNPPYGKRVGNRKNLFALYRTLGQTLSEKFVDWQVGIITSDPGLAKATGLKFLDISNTVDNGGIKVQLYKTKINHPQI
;
A
#
# COMPACT_ATOMS: atom_id res chain seq x y z
N MET A 1 -29.31 12.12 -16.12
CA MET A 1 -28.37 11.09 -16.65
C MET A 1 -27.81 10.34 -15.46
N ARG A 2 -27.90 9.01 -15.43
CA ARG A 2 -27.12 8.25 -14.44
C ARG A 2 -25.65 8.55 -14.71
N PRO A 3 -24.80 8.77 -13.69
CA PRO A 3 -23.37 8.92 -13.90
C PRO A 3 -22.84 7.67 -14.63
N GLU A 4 -21.95 7.89 -15.60
CA GLU A 4 -21.34 6.80 -16.37
C GLU A 4 -20.59 5.88 -15.39
N GLU A 5 -21.11 4.69 -15.17
CA GLU A 5 -20.49 3.67 -14.29
C GLU A 5 -19.54 2.80 -15.12
N PHE A 6 -18.41 2.48 -14.55
CA PHE A 6 -17.39 1.63 -15.15
C PHE A 6 -16.69 0.78 -14.09
N GLU A 7 -15.93 -0.19 -14.54
CA GLU A 7 -15.18 -1.06 -13.66
C GLU A 7 -13.90 -0.39 -13.18
N ILE A 8 -13.69 -0.41 -11.87
CA ILE A 8 -12.51 0.13 -11.20
C ILE A 8 -11.78 -1.04 -10.55
N TYR A 9 -10.51 -1.26 -10.91
CA TYR A 9 -9.68 -2.30 -10.32
C TYR A 9 -8.68 -1.68 -9.35
N ILE A 10 -8.84 -2.00 -8.08
CA ILE A 10 -8.03 -1.49 -6.98
C ILE A 10 -7.02 -2.57 -6.62
N THR A 11 -5.75 -2.34 -6.90
CA THR A 11 -4.69 -3.33 -6.70
C THR A 11 -4.12 -3.25 -5.29
N CYS A 12 -3.71 -4.39 -4.74
CA CYS A 12 -2.90 -4.46 -3.51
C CYS A 12 -1.76 -5.46 -3.65
N VAL A 13 -1.00 -5.64 -2.59
CA VAL A 13 -0.01 -6.72 -2.49
C VAL A 13 -0.75 -8.06 -2.41
N PRO A 14 -0.48 -9.02 -3.31
CA PRO A 14 -1.12 -10.33 -3.29
C PRO A 14 -0.94 -11.03 -1.93
N GLY A 15 -2.03 -11.63 -1.43
CA GLY A 15 -2.11 -12.29 -0.13
C GLY A 15 -2.73 -11.43 0.99
N LEU A 16 -3.09 -10.16 0.70
CA LEU A 16 -3.77 -9.23 1.60
C LEU A 16 -5.01 -8.60 0.95
N GLU A 17 -5.59 -9.29 -0.03
CA GLU A 17 -6.76 -8.81 -0.76
C GLU A 17 -7.99 -8.70 0.14
N ASP A 18 -8.15 -9.60 1.14
CA ASP A 18 -9.27 -9.56 2.09
C ASP A 18 -9.23 -8.30 2.97
N GLU A 19 -8.05 -7.89 3.43
CA GLU A 19 -7.86 -6.67 4.21
C GLU A 19 -8.19 -5.42 3.38
N LEU A 20 -7.83 -5.43 2.09
CA LEU A 20 -8.22 -4.34 1.17
C LEU A 20 -9.72 -4.35 0.90
N LEU A 21 -10.34 -5.52 0.71
CA LEU A 21 -11.79 -5.65 0.51
C LEU A 21 -12.55 -5.06 1.70
N ASN A 22 -12.15 -5.42 2.92
CA ASN A 22 -12.75 -4.88 4.15
C ASN A 22 -12.63 -3.34 4.19
N GLU A 23 -11.47 -2.79 3.83
CA GLU A 23 -11.26 -1.34 3.79
C GLU A 23 -12.16 -0.65 2.75
N ILE A 24 -12.33 -1.24 1.57
CA ILE A 24 -13.21 -0.75 0.51
C ILE A 24 -14.69 -0.78 0.94
N GLN A 25 -15.10 -1.83 1.64
CA GLN A 25 -16.46 -1.96 2.17
C GLN A 25 -16.74 -0.93 3.29
N GLU A 26 -15.78 -0.72 4.19
CA GLU A 26 -15.86 0.34 5.21
C GLU A 26 -15.92 1.74 4.60
N LEU A 27 -15.26 1.95 3.46
CA LEU A 27 -15.40 3.19 2.68
C LEU A 27 -16.80 3.34 2.06
N GLY A 28 -17.65 2.29 2.10
CA GLY A 28 -19.03 2.31 1.59
C GLY A 28 -19.15 2.01 0.10
N CYS A 29 -18.11 1.46 -0.54
CA CYS A 29 -18.22 0.99 -1.91
C CYS A 29 -19.07 -0.29 -1.98
N LYS A 30 -20.02 -0.28 -2.90
CA LYS A 30 -20.92 -1.42 -3.15
C LYS A 30 -20.39 -2.25 -4.34
N ASN A 31 -21.01 -3.43 -4.57
CA ASN A 31 -20.69 -4.29 -5.71
C ASN A 31 -19.17 -4.62 -5.82
N THR A 32 -18.62 -5.01 -4.69
CA THR A 32 -17.20 -5.40 -4.59
C THR A 32 -17.00 -6.86 -4.99
N LYS A 33 -15.93 -7.14 -5.76
CA LYS A 33 -15.53 -8.49 -6.13
C LYS A 33 -14.05 -8.70 -5.86
N LEU A 34 -13.76 -9.68 -5.01
CA LEU A 34 -12.40 -10.09 -4.70
C LEU A 34 -11.78 -10.78 -5.92
N THR A 35 -10.56 -10.38 -6.26
CA THR A 35 -9.77 -10.97 -7.36
C THR A 35 -8.31 -11.09 -6.96
N SER A 36 -7.57 -11.94 -7.65
CA SER A 36 -6.13 -12.07 -7.39
C SER A 36 -5.40 -10.75 -7.64
N GLY A 37 -4.75 -10.24 -6.60
CA GLY A 37 -3.98 -9.00 -6.61
C GLY A 37 -4.79 -7.73 -6.41
N GLY A 38 -6.08 -7.83 -6.01
CA GLY A 38 -6.91 -6.67 -5.70
C GLY A 38 -8.40 -6.90 -5.63
N VAL A 39 -9.15 -5.82 -5.71
CA VAL A 39 -10.61 -5.80 -5.64
C VAL A 39 -11.16 -5.03 -6.83
N GLU A 40 -12.20 -5.57 -7.46
CA GLU A 40 -12.99 -4.92 -8.50
C GLU A 40 -14.23 -4.28 -7.86
N ILE A 41 -14.53 -3.06 -8.25
CA ILE A 41 -15.77 -2.36 -7.92
C ILE A 41 -16.38 -1.76 -9.17
N VAL A 42 -17.68 -1.50 -9.16
CA VAL A 42 -18.38 -0.73 -10.20
C VAL A 42 -18.74 0.63 -9.62
N GLY A 43 -18.40 1.70 -10.33
CA GLY A 43 -18.65 3.07 -9.87
C GLY A 43 -18.25 4.12 -10.90
N GLY A 44 -18.29 5.38 -10.50
CA GLY A 44 -17.96 6.53 -11.33
C GLY A 44 -16.67 7.22 -10.90
N TRP A 45 -16.40 8.41 -11.49
CA TRP A 45 -15.20 9.19 -11.20
C TRP A 45 -15.10 9.62 -9.73
N HIS A 46 -16.21 9.85 -9.05
CA HIS A 46 -16.22 10.11 -7.60
C HIS A 46 -15.64 8.94 -6.79
N ASP A 47 -15.95 7.70 -7.19
CA ASP A 47 -15.38 6.50 -6.54
C ASP A 47 -13.90 6.36 -6.85
N VAL A 48 -13.45 6.70 -8.07
CA VAL A 48 -12.02 6.76 -8.42
C VAL A 48 -11.28 7.74 -7.53
N TRP A 49 -11.82 8.97 -7.35
CA TRP A 49 -11.18 9.98 -6.51
C TRP A 49 -11.17 9.56 -5.04
N ARG A 50 -12.30 9.05 -4.55
CA ARG A 50 -12.48 8.62 -3.16
C ARG A 50 -11.54 7.46 -2.80
N THR A 51 -11.46 6.44 -3.65
CA THR A 51 -10.59 5.28 -3.42
C THR A 51 -9.11 5.65 -3.46
N ASN A 52 -8.68 6.52 -4.38
CA ASN A 52 -7.30 7.05 -4.38
C ASN A 52 -6.98 7.86 -3.12
N TYR A 53 -7.92 8.66 -2.63
CA TYR A 53 -7.70 9.60 -1.53
C TYR A 53 -7.71 8.91 -0.16
N TYR A 54 -8.63 7.98 0.06
CA TYR A 54 -8.86 7.39 1.37
C TYR A 54 -8.18 6.05 1.61
N LEU A 55 -8.08 5.17 0.60
CA LEU A 55 -7.58 3.81 0.81
C LEU A 55 -6.09 3.79 1.17
N ARG A 56 -5.79 3.06 2.25
CA ARG A 56 -4.43 2.90 2.76
C ARG A 56 -3.74 1.66 2.21
N GLY A 57 -4.50 0.56 2.02
CA GLY A 57 -3.98 -0.71 1.52
C GLY A 57 -3.80 -0.77 0.01
N ALA A 58 -4.46 0.09 -0.73
CA ALA A 58 -4.38 0.12 -2.19
C ALA A 58 -2.98 0.52 -2.70
N THR A 59 -2.47 -0.17 -3.72
CA THR A 59 -1.21 0.20 -4.39
C THR A 59 -1.44 1.07 -5.60
N LYS A 60 -2.55 0.84 -6.32
CA LYS A 60 -3.01 1.59 -7.50
C LYS A 60 -4.52 1.48 -7.65
N VAL A 61 -5.14 2.47 -8.27
CA VAL A 61 -6.54 2.46 -8.70
C VAL A 61 -6.57 2.59 -10.22
N LEU A 62 -7.08 1.58 -10.89
CA LEU A 62 -7.10 1.46 -12.34
C LEU A 62 -8.54 1.55 -12.85
N VAL A 63 -8.82 2.48 -13.75
CA VAL A 63 -10.11 2.57 -14.46
C VAL A 63 -10.03 1.65 -15.68
N ARG A 64 -10.84 0.58 -15.73
CA ARG A 64 -10.91 -0.32 -16.87
C ARG A 64 -11.77 0.30 -17.96
N PHE A 65 -11.12 0.59 -19.08
CA PHE A 65 -11.74 1.33 -20.18
C PHE A 65 -12.28 0.41 -21.28
N ALA A 66 -11.52 -0.64 -21.62
CA ALA A 66 -11.91 -1.56 -22.69
C ALA A 66 -11.35 -2.95 -22.44
N SER A 67 -12.09 -3.97 -22.92
CA SER A 67 -11.65 -5.35 -22.92
C SER A 67 -12.08 -6.02 -24.21
N PHE A 68 -11.13 -6.67 -24.92
CA PHE A 68 -11.40 -7.34 -26.20
C PHE A 68 -10.35 -8.41 -26.52
N ARG A 69 -10.74 -9.44 -27.26
CA ARG A 69 -9.83 -10.52 -27.67
C ARG A 69 -8.93 -10.08 -28.81
N VAL A 70 -7.64 -10.45 -28.75
CA VAL A 70 -6.62 -10.17 -29.76
C VAL A 70 -5.63 -11.32 -29.86
N VAL A 71 -5.35 -11.76 -31.07
CA VAL A 71 -4.36 -12.81 -31.36
C VAL A 71 -3.22 -12.33 -32.25
N HIS A 72 -3.37 -11.15 -32.89
CA HIS A 72 -2.36 -10.53 -33.73
C HIS A 72 -2.24 -9.02 -33.46
N LEU A 73 -1.04 -8.45 -33.65
CA LEU A 73 -0.77 -7.03 -33.44
C LEU A 73 -1.63 -6.11 -34.35
N SER A 74 -1.96 -6.54 -35.57
CA SER A 74 -2.85 -5.80 -36.46
C SER A 74 -4.29 -5.69 -35.92
N GLN A 75 -4.78 -6.72 -35.24
CA GLN A 75 -6.07 -6.67 -34.57
C GLN A 75 -6.04 -5.71 -33.37
N LEU A 76 -4.93 -5.74 -32.58
CA LEU A 76 -4.72 -4.81 -31.47
C LEU A 76 -4.72 -3.37 -31.96
N ASP A 77 -3.95 -3.08 -33.02
CA ASP A 77 -3.86 -1.78 -33.66
C ASP A 77 -5.25 -1.27 -34.10
N LYS A 78 -5.96 -2.06 -34.92
CA LYS A 78 -7.30 -1.71 -35.44
C LYS A 78 -8.32 -1.49 -34.31
N ARG A 79 -8.29 -2.31 -33.23
CA ARG A 79 -9.21 -2.18 -32.11
C ARG A 79 -8.87 -0.97 -31.24
N SER A 80 -7.56 -0.69 -31.04
CA SER A 80 -7.13 0.48 -30.26
C SER A 80 -7.51 1.80 -30.93
N HIS A 81 -7.46 1.91 -32.28
CA HIS A 81 -7.92 3.09 -33.01
C HIS A 81 -9.45 3.32 -32.94
N LYS A 82 -10.23 2.28 -32.62
CA LYS A 82 -11.69 2.41 -32.46
C LYS A 82 -12.13 2.88 -31.08
N LEU A 83 -11.21 2.99 -30.12
CA LEU A 83 -11.55 3.43 -28.77
C LEU A 83 -11.74 4.94 -28.71
N ASP A 84 -12.61 5.38 -27.81
CA ASP A 84 -12.91 6.80 -27.57
C ASP A 84 -11.92 7.42 -26.58
N TRP A 85 -10.67 7.56 -27.01
CA TRP A 85 -9.58 8.05 -26.17
C TRP A 85 -9.85 9.44 -25.59
N GLU A 86 -10.65 10.27 -26.26
CA GLU A 86 -11.04 11.62 -25.84
C GLU A 86 -11.84 11.62 -24.53
N LYS A 87 -12.53 10.53 -24.23
CA LYS A 87 -13.24 10.38 -22.95
C LYS A 87 -12.31 10.21 -21.78
N LEU A 88 -11.08 9.70 -22.02
CA LEU A 88 -10.10 9.41 -20.99
C LEU A 88 -8.98 10.42 -20.89
N LEU A 89 -8.50 10.93 -22.03
CA LEU A 89 -7.29 11.71 -22.14
C LEU A 89 -7.59 13.05 -22.82
N LYS A 90 -6.85 14.09 -22.42
CA LYS A 90 -6.94 15.40 -23.04
C LYS A 90 -6.13 15.45 -24.34
N PHE A 91 -6.61 16.19 -25.31
CA PHE A 91 -5.90 16.51 -26.56
C PHE A 91 -4.51 17.09 -26.26
N ARG A 92 -3.49 16.65 -26.98
CA ARG A 92 -2.08 17.06 -26.85
C ARG A 92 -1.44 16.87 -25.48
N LYS A 93 -2.10 16.13 -24.56
CA LYS A 93 -1.52 15.85 -23.25
C LYS A 93 -0.57 14.66 -23.34
N PRO A 94 0.70 14.77 -22.88
CA PRO A 94 1.64 13.65 -22.88
C PRO A 94 1.11 12.46 -22.07
N PHE A 95 1.40 11.26 -22.53
CA PHE A 95 1.00 10.00 -21.89
C PHE A 95 2.12 8.96 -22.05
N LYS A 96 1.98 7.83 -21.39
CA LYS A 96 2.81 6.64 -21.61
C LYS A 96 1.98 5.37 -21.61
N VAL A 97 2.49 4.32 -22.29
CA VAL A 97 1.82 3.03 -22.39
C VAL A 97 2.71 1.92 -21.86
N GLU A 98 2.18 1.11 -20.95
CA GLU A 98 2.83 -0.10 -20.49
C GLU A 98 1.96 -1.31 -20.80
N THR A 99 2.52 -2.30 -21.47
CA THR A 99 1.83 -3.55 -21.80
C THR A 99 2.51 -4.74 -21.12
N VAL A 100 1.70 -5.64 -20.59
CA VAL A 100 2.15 -6.94 -20.06
C VAL A 100 1.41 -8.04 -20.79
N CYS A 101 2.17 -8.96 -21.41
CA CYS A 101 1.64 -10.13 -22.10
C CYS A 101 1.90 -11.41 -21.29
N ARG A 102 0.86 -12.22 -21.09
CA ARG A 102 0.94 -13.52 -20.38
C ARG A 102 0.10 -14.58 -21.09
N LYS A 103 0.68 -15.75 -21.38
CA LYS A 103 -0.03 -16.90 -21.98
C LYS A 103 -0.90 -16.48 -23.17
N SER A 104 -0.35 -15.70 -24.10
CA SER A 104 -1.08 -15.12 -25.23
C SER A 104 -0.26 -15.22 -26.52
N LYS A 105 -0.94 -15.25 -27.67
CA LYS A 105 -0.28 -15.23 -29.00
C LYS A 105 0.50 -13.95 -29.22
N ILE A 106 0.03 -12.81 -28.70
CA ILE A 106 0.82 -11.59 -28.64
C ILE A 106 1.69 -11.67 -27.37
N TYR A 107 2.99 -11.88 -27.52
CA TYR A 107 3.96 -12.00 -26.44
C TYR A 107 4.97 -10.85 -26.35
N HIS A 108 5.13 -10.07 -27.41
CA HIS A 108 6.02 -8.90 -27.45
C HIS A 108 5.33 -7.66 -26.83
N SER A 109 5.52 -7.46 -25.53
CA SER A 109 4.91 -6.33 -24.80
C SER A 109 5.26 -4.96 -25.38
N LYS A 110 6.52 -4.73 -25.81
CA LYS A 110 6.94 -3.46 -26.40
C LYS A 110 6.21 -3.17 -27.74
N ALA A 111 6.08 -4.16 -28.61
CA ALA A 111 5.36 -4.00 -29.87
C ALA A 111 3.87 -3.73 -29.63
N ALA A 112 3.27 -4.37 -28.62
CA ALA A 112 1.88 -4.11 -28.23
C ALA A 112 1.72 -2.68 -27.68
N SER A 113 2.63 -2.21 -26.82
CA SER A 113 2.61 -0.83 -26.32
C SER A 113 2.68 0.19 -27.48
N GLN A 114 3.56 -0.03 -28.45
CA GLN A 114 3.71 0.85 -29.62
C GLN A 114 2.42 0.95 -30.45
N ARG A 115 1.65 -0.15 -30.61
CA ARG A 115 0.38 -0.11 -31.34
C ARG A 115 -0.68 0.70 -30.61
N ILE A 116 -0.77 0.55 -29.31
CA ILE A 116 -1.71 1.32 -28.47
C ILE A 116 -1.28 2.80 -28.42
N SER A 117 0.01 3.06 -28.23
CA SER A 117 0.57 4.42 -28.21
C SER A 117 0.28 5.15 -29.52
N LYS A 118 0.52 4.49 -30.67
CA LYS A 118 0.21 5.06 -31.98
C LYS A 118 -1.27 5.42 -32.11
N ALA A 119 -2.18 4.53 -31.71
CA ALA A 119 -3.62 4.80 -31.77
C ALA A 119 -4.04 6.02 -30.92
N ILE A 120 -3.41 6.21 -29.75
CA ILE A 120 -3.64 7.41 -28.92
C ILE A 120 -3.08 8.65 -29.59
N SER A 121 -1.83 8.58 -30.09
CA SER A 121 -1.17 9.71 -30.76
C SER A 121 -1.92 10.17 -32.00
N ASP A 122 -2.33 9.25 -32.87
CA ASP A 122 -3.07 9.55 -34.10
C ASP A 122 -4.43 10.20 -33.77
N LYS A 123 -5.07 9.84 -32.67
CA LYS A 123 -6.41 10.35 -32.30
C LYS A 123 -6.37 11.66 -31.51
N LEU A 124 -5.36 11.85 -30.67
CA LEU A 124 -5.29 12.98 -29.73
C LEU A 124 -4.18 14.01 -30.08
N ASP A 125 -3.44 13.81 -31.14
CA ASP A 125 -2.23 14.62 -31.42
C ASP A 125 -1.30 14.72 -30.19
N ALA A 126 -1.20 13.63 -29.41
CA ALA A 126 -0.47 13.55 -28.15
C ALA A 126 0.83 12.76 -28.31
N LYS A 127 1.89 13.19 -27.61
CA LYS A 127 3.20 12.51 -27.66
C LYS A 127 3.36 11.56 -26.49
N GLU A 128 3.97 10.41 -26.73
CA GLU A 128 4.40 9.51 -25.68
C GLU A 128 5.60 10.12 -24.94
N ASP A 129 5.52 10.18 -23.59
CA ASP A 129 6.58 10.70 -22.73
C ASP A 129 6.73 9.74 -21.52
N PRO A 130 7.91 9.10 -21.35
CA PRO A 130 8.19 8.22 -20.22
C PRO A 130 7.99 8.88 -18.84
N ASN A 131 8.11 10.20 -18.76
CA ASN A 131 7.95 10.97 -17.52
C ASN A 131 6.49 11.39 -17.25
N SER A 132 5.56 11.12 -18.18
CA SER A 132 4.15 11.47 -17.98
C SER A 132 3.56 10.79 -16.75
N MET A 133 2.74 11.53 -16.00
CA MET A 133 1.93 10.96 -14.92
C MET A 133 0.78 10.10 -15.46
N ILE A 134 0.33 10.35 -16.69
CA ILE A 134 -0.77 9.62 -17.32
C ILE A 134 -0.22 8.31 -17.89
N LEU A 135 -0.66 7.21 -17.31
CA LEU A 135 -0.23 5.87 -17.71
C LEU A 135 -1.43 5.03 -18.15
N VAL A 136 -1.40 4.63 -19.43
CA VAL A 136 -2.32 3.63 -19.97
C VAL A 136 -1.68 2.25 -19.82
N LYS A 137 -2.36 1.37 -19.11
CA LYS A 137 -1.92 -0.02 -18.90
C LYS A 137 -2.71 -0.96 -19.77
N ALA A 138 -2.03 -1.81 -20.53
CA ALA A 138 -2.63 -2.90 -21.26
C ALA A 138 -2.15 -4.24 -20.69
N ARG A 139 -3.09 -5.12 -20.38
CA ARG A 139 -2.80 -6.50 -19.98
C ARG A 139 -3.40 -7.43 -21.02
N ILE A 140 -2.54 -8.19 -21.69
CA ILE A 140 -2.96 -9.23 -22.63
C ILE A 140 -2.72 -10.57 -21.95
N ALA A 141 -3.79 -11.26 -21.56
CA ALA A 141 -3.72 -12.52 -20.86
C ALA A 141 -4.70 -13.52 -21.48
N SER A 142 -4.21 -14.68 -21.90
CA SER A 142 -5.03 -15.69 -22.62
C SER A 142 -5.80 -15.07 -23.80
N ASP A 143 -5.09 -14.23 -24.58
CA ASP A 143 -5.60 -13.52 -25.74
C ASP A 143 -6.70 -12.49 -25.46
N LEU A 144 -6.98 -12.15 -24.20
CA LEU A 144 -7.84 -11.06 -23.78
C LEU A 144 -6.98 -9.85 -23.44
N CYS A 145 -7.16 -8.75 -24.18
CA CYS A 145 -6.55 -7.46 -23.90
C CYS A 145 -7.51 -6.64 -23.05
N THR A 146 -7.06 -6.25 -21.86
CA THR A 146 -7.73 -5.27 -20.99
C THR A 146 -6.93 -4.00 -20.95
N ILE A 147 -7.52 -2.89 -21.35
CA ILE A 147 -6.91 -1.56 -21.30
C ILE A 147 -7.46 -0.80 -20.10
N SER A 148 -6.57 -0.29 -19.29
CA SER A 148 -6.90 0.45 -18.06
C SER A 148 -6.10 1.75 -18.01
N LEU A 149 -6.69 2.78 -17.41
CA LEU A 149 -6.02 4.02 -17.09
C LEU A 149 -5.58 3.98 -15.62
N ASP A 150 -4.31 4.22 -15.34
CA ASP A 150 -3.80 4.41 -13.97
C ASP A 150 -4.23 5.79 -13.46
N SER A 151 -5.20 5.84 -12.57
CA SER A 151 -5.70 7.09 -12.01
C SER A 151 -4.83 7.61 -10.84
N SER A 152 -3.94 6.78 -10.31
CA SER A 152 -3.14 7.10 -9.11
C SER A 152 -1.88 7.90 -9.44
N GLY A 153 -1.24 7.65 -10.58
CA GLY A 153 0.09 8.18 -10.93
C GLY A 153 1.20 7.42 -10.19
N GLU A 154 1.90 8.05 -9.26
CA GLU A 154 2.87 7.32 -8.42
C GLU A 154 2.18 6.27 -7.54
N GLY A 155 2.96 5.27 -7.06
CA GLY A 155 2.43 4.24 -6.15
C GLY A 155 1.82 4.85 -4.90
N LEU A 156 0.64 4.36 -4.48
CA LEU A 156 -0.11 4.93 -3.35
C LEU A 156 0.61 4.81 -1.99
N HIS A 157 1.62 3.94 -1.88
CA HIS A 157 2.51 3.92 -0.71
C HIS A 157 3.31 5.21 -0.53
N LYS A 158 3.57 5.99 -1.58
CA LYS A 158 4.20 7.31 -1.48
C LYS A 158 3.17 8.32 -0.96
N ARG A 159 3.07 8.47 0.36
CA ARG A 159 2.08 9.36 1.03
C ARG A 159 2.41 10.85 0.89
N GLY A 160 3.65 11.19 0.55
CA GLY A 160 4.13 12.58 0.43
C GLY A 160 4.96 13.07 1.63
N TYR A 161 4.87 12.45 2.79
CA TYR A 161 5.60 12.88 3.98
C TYR A 161 7.01 12.27 4.13
N LYS A 162 7.24 11.08 3.58
CA LYS A 162 8.49 10.32 3.82
C LYS A 162 9.62 10.83 2.95
N THR A 163 10.58 11.51 3.56
CA THR A 163 11.77 12.05 2.87
C THR A 163 13.04 11.27 3.17
N ALA A 164 13.08 10.55 4.29
CA ALA A 164 14.22 9.73 4.69
C ALA A 164 13.79 8.27 4.87
N THR A 165 14.49 7.36 4.22
CA THR A 165 14.22 5.92 4.28
C THR A 165 15.43 5.18 4.85
N GLY A 166 15.19 4.16 5.68
CA GLY A 166 16.23 3.23 6.13
C GLY A 166 16.62 2.22 5.04
N LYS A 167 17.48 1.26 5.40
CA LYS A 167 18.01 0.25 4.46
C LYS A 167 16.99 -0.77 3.95
N ALA A 168 15.89 -1.03 4.68
CA ALA A 168 14.83 -1.98 4.32
C ALA A 168 13.46 -1.53 4.87
N PRO A 169 12.94 -0.37 4.42
CA PRO A 169 11.68 0.17 4.95
C PRO A 169 10.49 -0.68 4.48
N ILE A 170 9.54 -0.90 5.38
CA ILE A 170 8.23 -1.40 4.99
C ILE A 170 7.49 -0.29 4.22
N ARG A 171 6.74 -0.67 3.17
CA ARG A 171 5.88 0.28 2.46
C ARG A 171 4.67 0.63 3.31
N GLU A 172 4.22 1.87 3.23
CA GLU A 172 3.07 2.38 3.99
C GLU A 172 1.79 1.57 3.74
N THR A 173 1.53 1.19 2.49
CA THR A 173 0.39 0.34 2.13
C THR A 173 0.45 -1.03 2.80
N LEU A 174 1.64 -1.60 2.92
CA LEU A 174 1.82 -2.90 3.57
C LEU A 174 1.72 -2.77 5.09
N ALA A 175 2.26 -1.71 5.69
CA ALA A 175 2.10 -1.42 7.11
C ALA A 175 0.62 -1.26 7.49
N ALA A 176 -0.15 -0.52 6.68
CA ALA A 176 -1.59 -0.35 6.88
C ALA A 176 -2.35 -1.68 6.81
N LEU A 177 -2.07 -2.53 5.81
CA LEU A 177 -2.71 -3.85 5.68
C LEU A 177 -2.33 -4.79 6.84
N PHE A 178 -1.09 -4.76 7.32
CA PHE A 178 -0.70 -5.55 8.49
C PHE A 178 -1.33 -5.02 9.78
N LEU A 179 -1.47 -3.71 9.97
CA LEU A 179 -2.23 -3.16 11.09
C LEU A 179 -3.69 -3.65 11.06
N ARG A 180 -4.33 -3.68 9.90
CA ARG A 180 -5.68 -4.26 9.73
C ARG A 180 -5.70 -5.76 10.08
N LYS A 181 -4.69 -6.51 9.62
CA LYS A 181 -4.57 -7.94 9.95
C LYS A 181 -4.33 -8.19 11.44
N MET A 182 -3.74 -7.23 12.15
CA MET A 182 -3.66 -7.22 13.62
C MET A 182 -4.97 -6.74 14.29
N LYS A 183 -6.03 -6.49 13.53
CA LYS A 183 -7.33 -5.96 14.01
C LYS A 183 -7.24 -4.57 14.66
N PHE A 184 -6.23 -3.79 14.28
CA PHE A 184 -6.11 -2.41 14.71
C PHE A 184 -7.22 -1.54 14.10
N ASN A 185 -7.95 -0.83 14.94
CA ASN A 185 -9.08 0.03 14.56
C ASN A 185 -8.91 1.51 14.98
N GLY A 186 -7.72 1.87 15.48
CA GLY A 186 -7.43 3.22 15.97
C GLY A 186 -7.68 3.44 17.46
N SER A 187 -8.19 2.45 18.20
CA SER A 187 -8.49 2.55 19.64
C SER A 187 -7.47 1.86 20.55
N GLN A 188 -6.52 1.13 20.00
CA GLN A 188 -5.45 0.48 20.74
C GLN A 188 -4.14 1.26 20.62
N VAL A 189 -3.27 1.13 21.60
CA VAL A 189 -1.87 1.59 21.50
C VAL A 189 -1.12 0.68 20.53
N VAL A 190 -0.28 1.27 19.68
CA VAL A 190 0.65 0.53 18.81
C VAL A 190 2.08 0.89 19.19
N TYR A 191 2.92 -0.12 19.28
CA TYR A 191 4.34 0.02 19.55
C TYR A 191 5.18 -0.76 18.52
N ASP A 192 6.17 -0.09 17.93
CA ASP A 192 7.17 -0.70 17.06
C ASP A 192 8.57 -0.56 17.68
N PRO A 193 9.12 -1.64 18.29
CA PRO A 193 10.42 -1.59 18.98
C PRO A 193 11.65 -1.57 18.05
N MET A 194 11.46 -1.59 16.72
CA MET A 194 12.51 -1.45 15.70
C MET A 194 11.99 -0.59 14.55
N CYS A 195 11.50 0.62 14.89
CA CYS A 195 10.63 1.43 14.03
C CYS A 195 11.32 2.00 12.78
N GLY A 196 12.65 2.00 12.73
CA GLY A 196 13.40 2.56 11.60
C GLY A 196 12.99 4.00 11.32
N SER A 197 12.34 4.25 10.18
CA SER A 197 11.84 5.58 9.80
C SER A 197 10.40 5.88 10.28
N GLY A 198 9.84 5.07 11.18
CA GLY A 198 8.56 5.30 11.85
C GLY A 198 7.30 4.90 11.06
N THR A 199 7.43 4.14 9.98
CA THR A 199 6.31 3.87 9.05
C THR A 199 5.08 3.27 9.75
N ILE A 200 5.25 2.22 10.57
CA ILE A 200 4.13 1.55 11.26
C ILE A 200 3.47 2.50 12.26
N VAL A 201 4.27 3.20 13.04
CA VAL A 201 3.80 4.15 14.06
C VAL A 201 3.02 5.31 13.44
N ILE A 202 3.53 5.88 12.35
CA ILE A 202 2.88 6.99 11.63
C ILE A 202 1.57 6.52 10.98
N GLU A 203 1.56 5.35 10.31
CA GLU A 203 0.31 4.81 9.72
C GLU A 203 -0.74 4.53 10.82
N ALA A 204 -0.34 4.00 11.99
CA ALA A 204 -1.26 3.80 13.10
C ALA A 204 -1.84 5.13 13.63
N ALA A 205 -0.99 6.14 13.78
CA ALA A 205 -1.41 7.49 14.21
C ALA A 205 -2.39 8.13 13.21
N GLU A 206 -2.11 8.03 11.90
CA GLU A 206 -3.00 8.53 10.85
C GLU A 206 -4.35 7.81 10.83
N ILE A 207 -4.37 6.47 11.00
CA ILE A 207 -5.61 5.69 11.11
C ILE A 207 -6.43 6.17 12.30
N ALA A 208 -5.81 6.33 13.46
CA ALA A 208 -6.47 6.76 14.69
C ALA A 208 -7.08 8.17 14.59
N LEU A 209 -6.42 9.08 13.85
CA LEU A 209 -6.93 10.42 13.57
C LEU A 209 -7.92 10.46 12.40
N GLY A 210 -8.15 9.35 11.71
CA GLY A 210 -8.99 9.31 10.51
C GLY A 210 -8.45 10.13 9.34
N LEU A 211 -7.13 10.36 9.29
CA LEU A 211 -6.49 11.16 8.24
C LEU A 211 -6.44 10.36 6.93
N PRO A 212 -6.88 10.92 5.79
CA PRO A 212 -6.81 10.25 4.51
C PRO A 212 -5.38 9.98 4.05
N ALA A 213 -5.13 8.81 3.47
CA ALA A 213 -3.80 8.41 3.01
C ALA A 213 -3.25 9.30 1.89
N GLY A 214 -4.14 9.85 1.07
CA GLY A 214 -3.80 10.64 -0.11
C GLY A 214 -3.72 12.15 0.09
N ARG A 215 -3.90 12.65 1.32
CA ARG A 215 -4.06 14.10 1.62
C ARG A 215 -2.86 14.99 1.25
N GLN A 216 -1.66 14.41 1.14
CA GLN A 216 -0.43 15.16 0.88
C GLN A 216 0.20 14.83 -0.48
N ARG A 217 -0.59 14.36 -1.44
CA ARG A 217 -0.09 13.98 -2.76
C ARG A 217 -1.02 14.41 -3.88
N ASN A 218 -0.47 14.48 -5.10
CA ASN A 218 -1.22 14.60 -6.32
C ASN A 218 -1.49 13.23 -6.94
N PHE A 219 -2.49 13.17 -7.81
CA PHE A 219 -2.91 11.96 -8.50
C PHE A 219 -3.00 12.19 -10.01
N ALA A 220 -2.78 11.15 -10.81
CA ALA A 220 -2.88 11.24 -12.27
C ALA A 220 -4.29 11.62 -12.73
N PHE A 221 -5.34 11.24 -12.01
CA PHE A 221 -6.71 11.62 -12.37
C PHE A 221 -6.94 13.14 -12.38
N MET A 222 -6.13 13.94 -11.68
CA MET A 222 -6.24 15.40 -11.70
C MET A 222 -5.90 16.01 -13.08
N GLU A 223 -5.20 15.25 -13.91
CA GLU A 223 -4.82 15.65 -15.28
C GLU A 223 -5.86 15.24 -16.34
N LEU A 224 -6.88 14.46 -15.97
CA LEU A 224 -7.87 13.89 -16.87
C LEU A 224 -9.00 14.90 -17.22
N PRO A 225 -9.72 14.71 -18.32
CA PRO A 225 -10.85 15.57 -18.68
C PRO A 225 -12.02 15.44 -17.67
N SER A 226 -12.16 14.28 -17.05
CA SER A 226 -13.21 13.99 -16.06
C SER A 226 -13.01 14.67 -14.71
N PHE A 227 -11.83 15.26 -14.43
CA PHE A 227 -11.55 15.85 -13.12
C PHE A 227 -12.29 17.17 -12.89
N LYS A 228 -13.05 17.23 -11.82
CA LYS A 228 -13.80 18.41 -11.39
C LYS A 228 -13.29 18.89 -10.01
N LYS A 229 -12.48 19.94 -10.06
CA LYS A 229 -11.75 20.44 -8.87
C LYS A 229 -12.66 20.80 -7.69
N ASN A 230 -13.83 21.39 -7.94
CA ASN A 230 -14.74 21.80 -6.86
C ASN A 230 -15.41 20.59 -6.19
N GLU A 231 -15.86 19.60 -6.99
CA GLU A 231 -16.44 18.36 -6.47
C GLU A 231 -15.38 17.57 -5.66
N TYR A 232 -14.14 17.53 -6.14
CA TYR A 232 -13.04 16.89 -5.42
C TYR A 232 -12.71 17.60 -4.10
N LYS A 233 -12.74 18.93 -4.06
CA LYS A 233 -12.53 19.68 -2.81
C LYS A 233 -13.60 19.33 -1.75
N GLU A 234 -14.86 19.22 -2.16
CA GLU A 234 -15.94 18.83 -1.23
C GLU A 234 -15.73 17.39 -0.71
N LEU A 235 -15.40 16.46 -1.61
CA LEU A 235 -15.12 15.05 -1.27
C LEU A 235 -13.96 14.92 -0.30
N THR A 236 -12.98 15.81 -0.34
CA THR A 236 -11.74 15.75 0.45
C THR A 236 -11.76 16.59 1.71
N LYS A 237 -12.89 17.25 2.04
CA LYS A 237 -13.07 17.93 3.32
C LYS A 237 -13.11 16.91 4.44
N VAL A 238 -12.08 16.88 5.26
CA VAL A 238 -11.96 15.95 6.39
C VAL A 238 -11.47 16.72 7.61
N GLU A 239 -12.21 16.58 8.71
CA GLU A 239 -11.74 17.02 10.01
C GLU A 239 -11.09 15.84 10.74
N PRO A 240 -9.86 16.00 11.27
CA PRO A 240 -9.20 14.97 12.05
C PRO A 240 -10.04 14.59 13.27
N LYS A 241 -10.13 13.30 13.54
CA LYS A 241 -10.74 12.81 14.78
C LYS A 241 -9.89 13.20 15.97
N LYS A 242 -10.54 13.56 17.08
CA LYS A 242 -9.83 13.74 18.37
C LYS A 242 -9.41 12.38 18.88
N ASN A 243 -8.12 12.20 19.16
CA ASN A 243 -7.57 11.00 19.76
C ASN A 243 -6.58 11.37 20.87
N LYS A 244 -6.72 10.74 22.05
CA LYS A 244 -5.84 10.95 23.22
C LYS A 244 -4.70 9.92 23.28
N LEU A 245 -4.79 8.84 22.52
CA LEU A 245 -3.77 7.80 22.49
C LEU A 245 -2.45 8.33 21.95
N LYS A 246 -1.37 7.70 22.37
CA LYS A 246 -0.04 7.88 21.81
C LYS A 246 0.37 6.59 21.09
N PHE A 247 1.18 6.76 20.07
CA PHE A 247 1.75 5.67 19.27
C PHE A 247 3.26 5.73 19.43
N TYR A 248 3.89 4.59 19.65
CA TYR A 248 5.25 4.54 20.14
C TYR A 248 6.16 3.80 19.17
N GLY A 249 7.37 4.28 19.03
CA GLY A 249 8.42 3.62 18.29
C GLY A 249 9.77 3.76 18.96
N SER A 250 10.55 2.70 18.96
CA SER A 250 11.95 2.78 19.37
C SER A 250 12.86 2.14 18.33
N ASP A 251 14.09 2.57 18.31
CA ASP A 251 15.16 1.98 17.50
C ASP A 251 16.49 2.22 18.20
N ARG A 252 17.44 1.31 18.04
CA ARG A 252 18.80 1.50 18.57
C ARG A 252 19.60 2.57 17.81
N ASP A 253 19.19 2.89 16.59
CA ASP A 253 19.82 3.89 15.73
C ASP A 253 19.17 5.25 15.94
N THR A 254 19.91 6.16 16.59
CA THR A 254 19.48 7.55 16.82
C THR A 254 19.15 8.29 15.52
N GLY A 255 19.86 7.99 14.41
CA GLY A 255 19.58 8.57 13.11
C GLY A 255 18.22 8.13 12.56
N ALA A 256 17.83 6.86 12.77
CA ALA A 256 16.51 6.35 12.46
C ALA A 256 15.43 7.07 13.26
N ILE A 257 15.63 7.29 14.56
CA ILE A 257 14.71 8.02 15.42
C ILE A 257 14.54 9.48 14.97
N LEU A 258 15.61 10.18 14.64
CA LEU A 258 15.54 11.54 14.10
C LEU A 258 14.74 11.59 12.79
N ASN A 259 14.88 10.58 11.93
CA ASN A 259 14.11 10.45 10.71
C ASN A 259 12.62 10.19 11.00
N SER A 260 12.30 9.35 11.98
CA SER A 260 10.93 9.07 12.42
C SER A 260 10.24 10.33 12.91
N ILE A 261 10.91 11.13 13.75
CA ILE A 261 10.39 12.41 14.24
C ILE A 261 10.13 13.39 13.09
N LYS A 262 11.07 13.50 12.13
CA LYS A 262 10.91 14.36 10.94
C LYS A 262 9.73 13.91 10.07
N ASN A 263 9.59 12.60 9.86
CA ASN A 263 8.49 12.03 9.09
C ASN A 263 7.14 12.25 9.78
N ALA A 264 7.04 12.02 11.09
CA ALA A 264 5.82 12.26 11.88
C ALA A 264 5.39 13.74 11.83
N LYS A 265 6.35 14.68 11.93
CA LYS A 265 6.10 16.12 11.77
C LYS A 265 5.54 16.44 10.39
N LYS A 266 6.13 15.90 9.32
CA LYS A 266 5.63 16.09 7.95
C LYS A 266 4.27 15.46 7.72
N ALA A 267 3.98 14.34 8.39
CA ALA A 267 2.68 13.70 8.38
C ALA A 267 1.64 14.42 9.24
N ASN A 268 2.02 15.46 10.00
CA ASN A 268 1.18 16.18 10.96
C ASN A 268 0.58 15.28 12.06
N VAL A 269 1.39 14.32 12.56
CA VAL A 269 1.01 13.39 13.65
C VAL A 269 2.00 13.38 14.81
N GLU A 270 2.96 14.31 14.85
CA GLU A 270 4.01 14.38 15.89
C GLU A 270 3.46 14.54 17.30
N THR A 271 2.27 15.12 17.44
CA THR A 271 1.64 15.34 18.76
C THR A 271 1.19 14.02 19.42
N ILE A 272 0.93 12.99 18.63
CA ILE A 272 0.49 11.67 19.12
C ILE A 272 1.50 10.55 18.87
N CYS A 273 2.62 10.82 18.20
CA CYS A 273 3.74 9.88 18.07
C CYS A 273 4.81 10.16 19.12
N ARG A 274 5.44 9.11 19.65
CA ARG A 274 6.58 9.16 20.56
C ARG A 274 7.66 8.22 20.04
N PHE A 275 8.86 8.77 19.89
CA PHE A 275 10.02 8.02 19.40
C PHE A 275 11.18 8.18 20.38
N GLU A 276 11.86 7.07 20.68
CA GLU A 276 13.00 7.03 21.59
C GLU A 276 14.12 6.13 21.07
N THR A 277 15.36 6.48 21.41
CA THR A 277 16.50 5.61 21.13
C THR A 277 16.59 4.55 22.21
N SER A 278 16.34 3.28 21.85
CA SER A 278 16.43 2.16 22.78
C SER A 278 16.82 0.88 22.04
N SER A 279 17.60 0.01 22.73
CA SER A 279 17.83 -1.34 22.27
C SER A 279 16.64 -2.21 22.60
N ILE A 280 16.44 -3.32 21.86
CA ILE A 280 15.32 -4.22 22.12
C ILE A 280 15.33 -4.82 23.55
N SER A 281 16.50 -5.10 24.13
CA SER A 281 16.63 -5.59 25.50
C SER A 281 16.23 -4.56 26.56
N GLY A 282 16.42 -3.26 26.26
CA GLY A 282 16.05 -2.14 27.12
C GLY A 282 14.58 -1.73 27.03
N THR A 283 13.86 -2.25 26.04
CA THR A 283 12.48 -1.91 25.78
C THR A 283 11.53 -2.38 26.88
N THR A 284 10.54 -1.53 27.19
CA THR A 284 9.45 -1.84 28.14
C THR A 284 8.10 -1.40 27.53
N PRO A 285 6.96 -1.94 27.98
CA PRO A 285 5.65 -1.47 27.57
C PRO A 285 5.51 0.04 27.80
N PRO A 286 5.10 0.82 26.81
CA PRO A 286 4.99 2.28 26.92
C PRO A 286 3.73 2.71 27.71
N THR A 287 2.82 1.79 27.98
CA THR A 287 1.56 2.00 28.70
C THR A 287 1.27 0.81 29.62
N GLN A 288 0.47 1.06 30.66
CA GLN A 288 -0.05 -0.03 31.52
C GLN A 288 -1.09 -0.90 30.79
N GLU A 289 -1.93 -0.26 29.97
CA GLU A 289 -2.93 -0.95 29.17
C GLU A 289 -2.26 -1.69 28.00
N PRO A 290 -2.57 -2.97 27.79
CA PRO A 290 -2.03 -3.73 26.67
C PRO A 290 -2.46 -3.16 25.31
N GLY A 291 -1.58 -3.29 24.34
CA GLY A 291 -1.81 -2.83 22.97
C GLY A 291 -1.32 -3.84 21.92
N ILE A 292 -0.83 -3.32 20.83
CA ILE A 292 -0.31 -4.08 19.70
C ILE A 292 1.18 -3.77 19.53
N VAL A 293 2.03 -4.77 19.59
CA VAL A 293 3.39 -4.70 19.06
C VAL A 293 3.35 -5.16 17.61
N LEU A 294 3.70 -4.31 16.68
CA LEU A 294 3.90 -4.69 15.27
C LEU A 294 5.30 -4.27 14.86
N VAL A 295 6.13 -5.23 14.52
CA VAL A 295 7.55 -5.01 14.27
C VAL A 295 8.01 -5.63 12.94
N ASN A 296 8.83 -4.88 12.21
CA ASN A 296 9.51 -5.32 10.99
C ASN A 296 11.03 -5.39 11.26
N PRO A 297 11.52 -6.41 11.99
CA PRO A 297 12.93 -6.52 12.33
C PRO A 297 13.78 -6.74 11.07
N PRO A 298 15.08 -6.51 11.13
CA PRO A 298 15.95 -6.83 10.00
C PRO A 298 15.93 -8.33 9.68
N TYR A 299 15.82 -8.67 8.38
CA TYR A 299 15.82 -10.03 7.85
C TYR A 299 16.53 -10.10 6.50
N GLY A 300 16.92 -11.32 6.07
CA GLY A 300 17.51 -11.58 4.76
C GLY A 300 18.98 -11.20 4.64
N LYS A 301 19.56 -11.50 3.46
CA LYS A 301 21.01 -11.38 3.20
C LYS A 301 21.55 -9.93 3.17
N ARG A 302 20.67 -8.93 3.11
CA ARG A 302 21.07 -7.51 3.00
C ARG A 302 21.41 -6.86 4.34
N VAL A 303 21.12 -7.51 5.46
CA VAL A 303 21.22 -6.89 6.79
C VAL A 303 21.95 -7.82 7.77
N GLY A 304 23.29 -7.83 7.73
CA GLY A 304 24.14 -8.42 8.76
C GLY A 304 24.41 -9.93 8.66
N ASN A 305 25.25 -10.42 9.59
CA ASN A 305 25.59 -11.82 9.72
C ASN A 305 24.39 -12.60 10.27
N ARG A 306 24.11 -13.77 9.71
CA ARG A 306 22.98 -14.64 10.10
C ARG A 306 22.96 -14.98 11.60
N LYS A 307 24.13 -15.22 12.21
CA LYS A 307 24.24 -15.48 13.66
C LYS A 307 23.70 -14.30 14.50
N ASN A 308 24.01 -13.07 14.09
CA ASN A 308 23.55 -11.86 14.77
C ASN A 308 22.04 -11.67 14.65
N LEU A 309 21.45 -12.07 13.51
CA LEU A 309 19.98 -12.03 13.33
C LEU A 309 19.28 -13.02 14.26
N PHE A 310 19.78 -14.25 14.40
CA PHE A 310 19.22 -15.23 15.33
C PHE A 310 19.30 -14.74 16.78
N ALA A 311 20.44 -14.15 17.19
CA ALA A 311 20.59 -13.55 18.52
C ALA A 311 19.59 -12.41 18.75
N LEU A 312 19.42 -11.52 17.75
CA LEU A 312 18.46 -10.42 17.80
C LEU A 312 17.03 -10.91 17.98
N TYR A 313 16.60 -11.92 17.20
CA TYR A 313 15.24 -12.46 17.30
C TYR A 313 15.00 -13.20 18.62
N ARG A 314 16.01 -13.88 19.16
CA ARG A 314 15.94 -14.48 20.50
C ARG A 314 15.74 -13.40 21.57
N THR A 315 16.55 -12.32 21.54
CA THR A 315 16.37 -11.20 22.46
C THR A 315 15.01 -10.54 22.31
N LEU A 316 14.53 -10.34 21.06
CA LEU A 316 13.19 -9.82 20.80
C LEU A 316 12.12 -10.68 21.46
N GLY A 317 12.14 -12.00 21.22
CA GLY A 317 11.18 -12.92 21.78
C GLY A 317 11.21 -12.96 23.30
N GLN A 318 12.41 -13.02 23.90
CA GLN A 318 12.59 -12.98 25.36
C GLN A 318 12.02 -11.69 25.96
N THR A 319 12.42 -10.52 25.43
CA THR A 319 11.91 -9.22 25.91
C THR A 319 10.40 -9.13 25.84
N LEU A 320 9.80 -9.58 24.72
CA LEU A 320 8.35 -9.56 24.56
C LEU A 320 7.65 -10.53 25.53
N SER A 321 8.15 -11.75 25.71
CA SER A 321 7.58 -12.73 26.63
C SER A 321 7.62 -12.28 28.09
N GLU A 322 8.72 -11.64 28.50
CA GLU A 322 8.93 -11.25 29.89
C GLU A 322 8.17 -9.95 30.26
N LYS A 323 8.07 -9.00 29.32
CA LYS A 323 7.63 -7.64 29.66
C LYS A 323 6.28 -7.25 29.04
N PHE A 324 5.86 -7.85 27.92
CA PHE A 324 4.66 -7.44 27.17
C PHE A 324 3.48 -8.39 27.36
N VAL A 325 3.22 -8.78 28.60
CA VAL A 325 2.10 -9.65 28.95
C VAL A 325 0.79 -9.01 28.50
N ASP A 326 -0.12 -9.82 27.95
CA ASP A 326 -1.41 -9.46 27.34
C ASP A 326 -1.36 -8.66 26.03
N TRP A 327 -0.18 -8.24 25.60
CA TRP A 327 -0.04 -7.56 24.29
C TRP A 327 -0.22 -8.53 23.13
N GLN A 328 -0.86 -8.04 22.08
CA GLN A 328 -0.85 -8.68 20.77
C GLN A 328 0.49 -8.40 20.08
N VAL A 329 1.10 -9.42 19.51
CA VAL A 329 2.42 -9.31 18.85
C VAL A 329 2.32 -9.78 17.41
N GLY A 330 2.79 -8.94 16.49
CA GLY A 330 2.99 -9.24 15.08
C GLY A 330 4.44 -9.04 14.68
N ILE A 331 5.09 -10.09 14.18
CA ILE A 331 6.47 -10.05 13.68
C ILE A 331 6.47 -10.29 12.18
N ILE A 332 7.05 -9.36 11.42
CA ILE A 332 7.15 -9.43 9.96
C ILE A 332 8.54 -9.96 9.61
N THR A 333 8.63 -11.10 8.95
CA THR A 333 9.92 -11.67 8.53
C THR A 333 9.80 -12.53 7.28
N SER A 334 10.91 -12.65 6.53
CA SER A 334 11.03 -13.54 5.39
C SER A 334 11.59 -14.93 5.74
N ASP A 335 12.06 -15.12 6.96
CA ASP A 335 12.74 -16.35 7.39
C ASP A 335 11.96 -17.00 8.56
N PRO A 336 11.29 -18.16 8.32
CA PRO A 336 10.60 -18.90 9.37
C PRO A 336 11.52 -19.34 10.52
N GLY A 337 12.82 -19.56 10.23
CA GLY A 337 13.81 -19.89 11.26
C GLY A 337 14.05 -18.74 12.22
N LEU A 338 14.06 -17.48 11.72
CA LEU A 338 14.13 -16.30 12.57
C LEU A 338 12.86 -16.13 13.43
N ALA A 339 11.68 -16.35 12.85
CA ALA A 339 10.43 -16.36 13.64
C ALA A 339 10.51 -17.40 14.76
N LYS A 340 10.93 -18.64 14.46
CA LYS A 340 11.12 -19.70 15.46
C LYS A 340 12.15 -19.32 16.52
N ALA A 341 13.21 -18.60 16.16
CA ALA A 341 14.26 -18.20 17.08
C ALA A 341 13.78 -17.26 18.20
N THR A 342 12.62 -16.60 18.03
CA THR A 342 12.01 -15.78 19.10
C THR A 342 11.55 -16.63 20.30
N GLY A 343 11.32 -17.92 20.12
CA GLY A 343 10.71 -18.80 21.14
C GLY A 343 9.21 -18.56 21.34
N LEU A 344 8.60 -17.61 20.63
CA LEU A 344 7.17 -17.34 20.75
C LEU A 344 6.34 -18.41 20.03
N LYS A 345 5.21 -18.80 20.65
CA LYS A 345 4.22 -19.68 20.04
C LYS A 345 3.25 -18.85 19.20
N PHE A 346 3.40 -18.88 17.88
CA PHE A 346 2.52 -18.14 16.98
C PHE A 346 1.19 -18.86 16.78
N LEU A 347 0.09 -18.12 16.88
CA LEU A 347 -1.28 -18.60 16.76
C LEU A 347 -1.79 -18.50 15.32
N ASP A 348 -1.26 -17.55 14.54
CA ASP A 348 -1.64 -17.32 13.14
C ASP A 348 -0.43 -16.83 12.34
N ILE A 349 -0.32 -17.30 11.12
CA ILE A 349 0.72 -16.90 10.16
C ILE A 349 0.03 -16.48 8.86
N SER A 350 0.31 -15.28 8.40
CA SER A 350 -0.30 -14.77 7.18
C SER A 350 0.16 -15.53 5.93
N ASN A 351 -0.57 -15.34 4.83
CA ASN A 351 -0.05 -15.65 3.52
C ASN A 351 1.28 -14.92 3.27
N THR A 352 2.10 -15.49 2.40
CA THR A 352 3.35 -14.86 1.97
C THR A 352 3.04 -13.66 1.07
N VAL A 353 3.60 -12.50 1.38
CA VAL A 353 3.41 -11.24 0.66
C VAL A 353 4.74 -10.67 0.18
N ASP A 354 4.71 -9.85 -0.88
CA ASP A 354 5.90 -9.20 -1.42
C ASP A 354 6.14 -7.84 -0.75
N ASN A 355 7.32 -7.66 -0.15
CA ASN A 355 7.80 -6.39 0.36
C ASN A 355 9.03 -5.94 -0.43
N GLY A 356 8.81 -5.32 -1.60
CA GLY A 356 9.89 -4.80 -2.44
C GLY A 356 10.83 -5.88 -3.02
N GLY A 357 10.26 -7.01 -3.46
CA GLY A 357 10.97 -8.16 -4.02
C GLY A 357 11.38 -9.21 -2.99
N ILE A 358 11.13 -8.98 -1.70
CA ILE A 358 11.38 -9.95 -0.64
C ILE A 358 10.04 -10.51 -0.15
N LYS A 359 9.91 -11.83 -0.12
CA LYS A 359 8.73 -12.53 0.39
C LYS A 359 8.74 -12.53 1.92
N VAL A 360 7.72 -11.96 2.53
CA VAL A 360 7.56 -11.89 3.99
C VAL A 360 6.23 -12.48 4.45
N GLN A 361 6.16 -12.84 5.72
CA GLN A 361 4.94 -13.27 6.41
C GLN A 361 4.80 -12.50 7.72
N LEU A 362 3.57 -12.30 8.16
CA LEU A 362 3.24 -11.78 9.48
C LEU A 362 2.96 -12.97 10.41
N TYR A 363 3.74 -13.11 11.46
CA TYR A 363 3.61 -14.09 12.52
C TYR A 363 2.91 -13.44 13.72
N LYS A 364 1.73 -13.92 14.09
CA LYS A 364 0.90 -13.32 15.15
C LYS A 364 0.76 -14.20 16.37
N THR A 365 0.79 -13.58 17.53
CA THR A 365 0.47 -14.21 18.81
C THR A 365 -0.07 -13.18 19.81
N LYS A 366 -0.53 -13.65 20.96
CA LYS A 366 -0.75 -12.86 22.17
C LYS A 366 0.18 -13.41 23.26
N ILE A 367 0.83 -12.51 23.99
CA ILE A 367 1.67 -12.91 25.11
C ILE A 367 0.76 -13.22 26.30
N ASN A 368 0.78 -14.46 26.75
CA ASN A 368 0.02 -14.90 27.92
C ASN A 368 0.87 -14.82 29.18
N HIS A 369 0.24 -14.73 30.34
CA HIS A 369 0.94 -14.91 31.61
C HIS A 369 1.70 -16.24 31.61
N PRO A 370 2.90 -16.30 32.18
CA PRO A 370 3.56 -17.58 32.45
C PRO A 370 2.56 -18.48 33.22
N GLN A 371 2.33 -19.68 32.72
CA GLN A 371 1.61 -20.68 33.54
C GLN A 371 2.50 -20.99 34.74
N ILE A 372 2.01 -20.66 35.93
CA ILE A 372 2.62 -21.00 37.24
C ILE A 372 2.61 -22.51 37.38
#